data_1015da37569bdaeafa5a17d29dfa66ca
#
_entry.id   1015da37569bdaeafa5a17d29dfa66ca
#
_cell.length_a   1.000
_cell.length_b   1.000
_cell.length_c   1.000
_cell.angle_alpha   90.00
_cell.angle_beta   90.00
_cell.angle_gamma   90.00
#
_symmetry.space_group_name_H-M   'P 1'
#
loop_
_entity.id
_entity.type
_entity.pdbx_description
1 polymer ?
#
loop_
_entity_poly.entity_id
_entity_poly.type
_entity_poly.pdbx_seq_one_letter_code
_entity_poly.pdbx_strand_id
1 'polypeptide(L)'
;MVTGSLQIKGLVYYIVLNVYPNNKRNQKWIPTTVIADGKKINQMKAEKLLSDIRMIYNKDSYIDNKKTAEQLLEEQNQSQTLGISLLSPSDKDNKTEQLRLSSQPLSNKEELIITKCLSAWYNIPKEEMISSLMSIIKENPNTHLIKRIITDLINKLSDDPREQRLQKMGHYRDMLFSDYIKEWLKSIENQVAKSTYKGYYDHVNGRMIPYFENEELLLKDVTLADIYNYIEYLFTEELKPNTVKHHRSILSCIFTRAVEQELFEYNFINNLKPIKSDHYIGNFYKHEELLHLFEIAENTTIRLEVIIAAVYGLRREEVLGLKWDAINFTRKTITIKHTVQRFKINGKTQFVVKDKTKSQSSYRTLPLFDFIEVLLKEYKEMYAEYKKIFGNTYCNKYKDYVCLMPNGELMKPGYLSHTFSKLLEDNELKRIRLHDLRHSCATLLVQNKVPIKDIQIWLGHSNIQTTMIYTHLDETNKEVSAQVLMAKFQYILTNYNENEIYEMKDETLNNIYEDIEQINQFKEIEKVVVTA
;
A
#
# COMPACT_ATOMS: atom_id res chain seq x y z
N MET A 1 -5.26 27.04 8.08
CA MET A 1 -4.66 26.09 7.10
C MET A 1 -4.58 26.79 5.76
N VAL A 2 -3.40 26.86 5.13
CA VAL A 2 -3.22 27.51 3.82
C VAL A 2 -3.28 26.44 2.74
N THR A 3 -4.18 26.61 1.76
CA THR A 3 -4.22 25.76 0.57
C THR A 3 -3.63 26.53 -0.61
N GLY A 4 -3.09 25.81 -1.59
CA GLY A 4 -2.48 26.44 -2.76
C GLY A 4 -2.63 25.58 -4.01
N SER A 5 -2.57 26.21 -5.16
CA SER A 5 -2.60 25.58 -6.47
C SER A 5 -1.63 26.28 -7.43
N LEU A 6 -1.21 25.56 -8.47
CA LEU A 6 -0.47 26.15 -9.58
C LEU A 6 -1.45 26.70 -10.62
N GLN A 7 -1.14 27.86 -11.17
CA GLN A 7 -1.83 28.48 -12.31
C GLN A 7 -0.80 28.89 -13.35
N ILE A 8 -1.18 28.87 -14.61
CA ILE A 8 -0.32 29.34 -15.71
C ILE A 8 -0.85 30.72 -16.16
N LYS A 9 0.05 31.70 -16.19
CA LYS A 9 -0.25 33.02 -16.72
C LYS A 9 0.85 33.42 -17.69
N GLY A 10 0.51 33.49 -18.97
CA GLY A 10 1.49 33.64 -20.04
C GLY A 10 2.35 32.36 -20.19
N LEU A 11 3.66 32.49 -20.12
CA LEU A 11 4.62 31.40 -20.30
C LEU A 11 5.22 30.88 -18.99
N VAL A 12 4.71 31.29 -17.83
CA VAL A 12 5.27 30.92 -16.52
C VAL A 12 4.21 30.39 -15.57
N TYR A 13 4.66 29.58 -14.60
CA TYR A 13 3.81 29.12 -13.51
C TYR A 13 3.68 30.20 -12.44
N TYR A 14 2.51 30.26 -11.82
CA TYR A 14 2.18 31.07 -10.65
C TYR A 14 1.71 30.17 -9.52
N ILE A 15 2.17 30.45 -8.31
CA ILE A 15 1.66 29.83 -7.09
C ILE A 15 0.51 30.69 -6.57
N VAL A 16 -0.69 30.11 -6.44
CA VAL A 16 -1.86 30.78 -5.91
C VAL A 16 -2.17 30.20 -4.53
N LEU A 17 -1.93 30.97 -3.48
CA LEU A 17 -2.25 30.59 -2.10
C LEU A 17 -3.63 31.10 -1.72
N ASN A 18 -4.47 30.24 -1.16
CA ASN A 18 -5.72 30.62 -0.53
C ASN A 18 -5.52 30.75 0.98
N VAL A 19 -5.72 31.94 1.48
CA VAL A 19 -5.60 32.31 2.89
C VAL A 19 -6.96 32.73 3.40
N TYR A 20 -7.28 32.40 4.62
CA TYR A 20 -8.59 32.67 5.22
C TYR A 20 -8.48 33.55 6.47
N PRO A 21 -8.08 34.82 6.35
CA PRO A 21 -8.15 35.76 7.47
C PRO A 21 -9.63 36.03 7.80
N ASN A 22 -10.00 35.87 9.07
CA ASN A 22 -11.36 36.13 9.57
C ASN A 22 -12.47 35.39 8.77
N ASN A 23 -12.21 34.12 8.38
CA ASN A 23 -13.11 33.28 7.57
C ASN A 23 -13.45 33.83 6.16
N LYS A 24 -12.76 34.85 5.68
CA LYS A 24 -12.88 35.33 4.29
C LYS A 24 -11.71 34.81 3.45
N ARG A 25 -12.03 34.19 2.31
CA ARG A 25 -11.02 33.71 1.35
C ARG A 25 -10.29 34.90 0.73
N ASN A 26 -8.99 34.93 0.88
CA ASN A 26 -8.09 35.84 0.19
C ASN A 26 -7.10 35.04 -0.66
N GLN A 27 -6.83 35.47 -1.89
CA GLN A 27 -5.90 34.81 -2.79
C GLN A 27 -4.64 35.66 -2.95
N LYS A 28 -3.48 35.02 -2.74
CA LYS A 28 -2.18 35.61 -3.04
C LYS A 28 -1.55 34.90 -4.23
N TRP A 29 -1.14 35.69 -5.22
CA TRP A 29 -0.52 35.20 -6.44
C TRP A 29 0.98 35.50 -6.39
N ILE A 30 1.81 34.47 -6.46
CA ILE A 30 3.26 34.55 -6.37
C ILE A 30 3.82 34.03 -7.70
N PRO A 31 4.53 34.86 -8.47
CA PRO A 31 5.16 34.44 -9.71
C PRO A 31 6.32 33.47 -9.45
N THR A 32 6.58 32.57 -10.38
CA THR A 32 7.78 31.74 -10.39
C THR A 32 8.64 32.06 -11.61
N THR A 33 9.90 31.63 -11.62
CA THR A 33 10.75 31.70 -12.81
C THR A 33 10.60 30.46 -13.71
N VAL A 34 9.76 29.50 -13.32
CA VAL A 34 9.60 28.23 -14.03
C VAL A 34 8.70 28.41 -15.25
N ILE A 35 9.24 28.06 -16.43
CA ILE A 35 8.52 28.19 -17.72
C ILE A 35 7.47 27.08 -17.84
N ALA A 36 6.25 27.44 -18.24
CA ALA A 36 5.14 26.54 -18.51
C ALA A 36 5.15 26.04 -19.97
N ASP A 37 6.17 25.24 -20.33
CA ASP A 37 6.40 24.72 -21.68
C ASP A 37 5.82 23.31 -21.90
N GLY A 38 5.00 22.82 -20.98
CA GLY A 38 4.40 21.48 -21.02
C GLY A 38 5.35 20.34 -20.65
N LYS A 39 6.63 20.62 -20.38
CA LYS A 39 7.58 19.58 -19.96
C LYS A 39 7.34 19.17 -18.52
N LYS A 40 7.28 17.85 -18.29
CA LYS A 40 7.06 17.25 -16.98
C LYS A 40 8.07 17.73 -15.92
N ILE A 41 9.31 17.98 -16.31
CA ILE A 41 10.36 18.46 -15.39
C ILE A 41 10.08 19.87 -14.86
N ASN A 42 9.55 20.78 -15.69
CA ASN A 42 9.18 22.13 -15.26
C ASN A 42 7.93 22.13 -14.40
N GLN A 43 6.94 21.28 -14.71
CA GLN A 43 5.79 21.08 -13.85
C GLN A 43 6.21 20.58 -12.45
N MET A 44 7.09 19.58 -12.37
CA MET A 44 7.61 19.07 -11.08
C MET A 44 8.38 20.14 -10.29
N LYS A 45 9.14 21.01 -10.95
CA LYS A 45 9.82 22.14 -10.29
C LYS A 45 8.80 23.11 -9.69
N ALA A 46 7.75 23.46 -10.43
CA ALA A 46 6.70 24.35 -9.95
C ALA A 46 5.90 23.73 -8.79
N GLU A 47 5.62 22.43 -8.82
CA GLU A 47 4.95 21.69 -7.73
C GLU A 47 5.79 21.67 -6.45
N LYS A 48 7.13 21.50 -6.59
CA LYS A 48 8.06 21.60 -5.46
C LYS A 48 8.04 23.01 -4.84
N LEU A 49 8.15 24.05 -5.67
CA LEU A 49 8.07 25.45 -5.22
C LEU A 49 6.75 25.74 -4.50
N LEU A 50 5.62 25.21 -4.99
CA LEU A 50 4.32 25.33 -4.32
C LEU A 50 4.34 24.70 -2.92
N SER A 51 4.94 23.53 -2.78
CA SER A 51 5.09 22.85 -1.47
C SER A 51 5.91 23.67 -0.50
N ASP A 52 7.05 24.14 -0.95
CA ASP A 52 8.02 24.90 -0.14
C ASP A 52 7.43 26.25 0.30
N ILE A 53 6.80 26.99 -0.61
CA ILE A 53 6.13 28.27 -0.29
C ILE A 53 4.93 28.08 0.65
N ARG A 54 4.20 26.97 0.57
CA ARG A 54 3.12 26.66 1.56
C ARG A 54 3.68 26.44 2.95
N MET A 55 4.84 25.79 3.08
CA MET A 55 5.49 25.61 4.39
C MET A 55 5.93 26.95 4.98
N ILE A 56 6.49 27.84 4.17
CA ILE A 56 6.87 29.19 4.60
C ILE A 56 5.65 29.96 5.11
N TYR A 57 4.58 29.97 4.31
CA TYR A 57 3.38 30.73 4.65
C TYR A 57 2.64 30.21 5.89
N ASN A 58 2.77 28.93 6.22
CA ASN A 58 2.22 28.38 7.46
C ASN A 58 3.01 28.81 8.70
N LYS A 59 4.29 29.18 8.55
CA LYS A 59 5.14 29.68 9.65
C LYS A 59 5.04 31.20 9.82
N ASP A 60 5.02 31.95 8.70
CA ASP A 60 4.98 33.41 8.68
C ASP A 60 3.77 33.90 7.90
N SER A 61 2.97 34.75 8.52
CA SER A 61 1.76 35.30 7.89
C SER A 61 2.02 36.40 6.85
N TYR A 62 3.27 36.85 6.69
CA TYR A 62 3.65 37.92 5.75
C TYR A 62 4.58 37.40 4.65
N ILE A 63 4.14 37.55 3.40
CA ILE A 63 4.95 37.30 2.21
C ILE A 63 4.80 38.50 1.27
N ASP A 64 5.95 39.00 0.77
CA ASP A 64 5.98 40.06 -0.22
C ASP A 64 5.59 39.53 -1.61
N ASN A 65 4.43 39.91 -2.10
CA ASN A 65 3.90 39.49 -3.40
C ASN A 65 4.64 40.07 -4.62
N LYS A 66 5.61 40.95 -4.41
CA LYS A 66 6.43 41.52 -5.49
C LYS A 66 7.63 40.65 -5.83
N LYS A 67 7.94 39.66 -5.00
CA LYS A 67 9.07 38.75 -5.17
C LYS A 67 8.64 37.44 -5.82
N THR A 68 9.56 36.77 -6.53
CA THR A 68 9.30 35.42 -7.05
C THR A 68 9.38 34.37 -5.94
N ALA A 69 8.83 33.18 -6.21
CA ALA A 69 8.86 32.08 -5.26
C ALA A 69 10.29 31.65 -4.90
N GLU A 70 11.20 31.70 -5.88
CA GLU A 70 12.61 31.39 -5.70
C GLU A 70 13.32 32.41 -4.83
N GLN A 71 13.05 33.70 -5.03
CA GLN A 71 13.62 34.78 -4.21
C GLN A 71 13.14 34.70 -2.76
N LEU A 72 11.88 34.33 -2.51
CA LEU A 72 11.35 34.13 -1.16
C LEU A 72 12.02 32.94 -0.46
N LEU A 73 12.32 31.86 -1.19
CA LEU A 73 13.06 30.71 -0.65
C LEU A 73 14.51 31.04 -0.34
N GLU A 74 15.18 31.78 -1.22
CA GLU A 74 16.57 32.23 -1.00
C GLU A 74 16.68 33.11 0.24
N GLU A 75 15.77 34.05 0.43
CA GLU A 75 15.74 34.91 1.63
C GLU A 75 15.48 34.13 2.90
N GLN A 76 14.61 33.14 2.87
CA GLN A 76 14.35 32.29 4.03
C GLN A 76 15.54 31.40 4.35
N ASN A 77 16.20 30.84 3.34
CA ASN A 77 17.42 30.07 3.52
C ASN A 77 18.55 30.94 4.09
N GLN A 78 18.70 32.18 3.58
CA GLN A 78 19.65 33.16 4.13
C GLN A 78 19.28 33.54 5.57
N SER A 79 17.98 33.76 5.87
CA SER A 79 17.51 34.08 7.21
C SER A 79 17.67 32.92 8.19
N GLN A 80 17.50 31.67 7.73
CA GLN A 80 17.77 30.46 8.55
C GLN A 80 19.26 30.30 8.82
N THR A 81 20.12 30.63 7.86
CA THR A 81 21.57 30.60 8.00
C THR A 81 22.06 31.69 8.96
N LEU A 82 21.36 32.84 9.02
CA LEU A 82 21.68 33.97 9.89
C LEU A 82 20.98 33.96 11.25
N GLY A 83 20.08 33.00 11.51
CA GLY A 83 19.35 32.87 12.77
C GLY A 83 18.36 34.01 13.06
N ILE A 84 17.93 34.77 12.05
CA ILE A 84 17.02 35.92 12.19
C ILE A 84 15.62 35.46 11.81
N SER A 85 14.77 35.20 12.81
CA SER A 85 13.33 35.06 12.62
C SER A 85 12.74 36.45 12.33
N LEU A 86 12.01 36.59 11.23
CA LEU A 86 11.26 37.82 10.92
C LEU A 86 10.09 37.93 11.88
N LEU A 87 10.22 38.75 12.91
CA LEU A 87 9.17 39.05 13.88
C LEU A 87 8.07 39.88 13.23
N SER A 88 6.80 39.61 13.61
CA SER A 88 5.64 40.37 13.17
C SER A 88 5.65 41.81 13.68
N PRO A 89 4.99 42.78 13.02
CA PRO A 89 5.03 44.21 13.38
C PRO A 89 4.50 44.55 14.78
N SER A 90 3.78 43.65 15.45
CA SER A 90 3.19 43.87 16.79
C SER A 90 4.19 43.70 17.97
N ASP A 91 5.37 43.08 17.72
CA ASP A 91 6.35 42.84 18.79
C ASP A 91 7.49 43.87 18.77
N LYS A 92 7.39 44.94 17.98
CA LYS A 92 8.48 45.92 17.82
C LYS A 92 8.67 46.85 19.03
N ASP A 93 7.66 47.07 19.86
CA ASP A 93 7.73 48.12 20.88
C ASP A 93 8.45 47.75 22.17
N ASN A 94 8.55 46.46 22.52
CA ASN A 94 9.18 46.03 23.78
C ASN A 94 10.60 45.45 23.64
N LYS A 95 11.08 45.14 22.43
CA LYS A 95 12.46 44.62 22.22
C LYS A 95 13.40 45.62 21.57
N THR A 96 12.87 46.76 21.11
CA THR A 96 13.66 47.82 20.44
C THR A 96 14.62 48.53 21.42
N GLU A 97 14.31 48.53 22.69
CA GLU A 97 15.20 49.14 23.70
C GLU A 97 16.38 48.24 24.08
N GLN A 98 16.22 46.90 24.04
CA GLN A 98 17.32 45.95 24.24
C GLN A 98 18.23 45.81 23.00
N LEU A 99 17.72 46.06 21.81
CA LEU A 99 18.47 46.02 20.56
C LEU A 99 19.19 47.34 20.26
N ARG A 100 18.75 48.48 20.83
CA ARG A 100 19.44 49.77 20.74
C ARG A 100 20.78 49.83 21.46
N LEU A 101 21.03 48.94 22.42
CA LEU A 101 22.31 48.81 23.13
C LEU A 101 23.37 47.97 22.31
N SER A 102 23.00 47.35 21.18
CA SER A 102 23.89 46.49 20.38
C SER A 102 24.22 47.05 19.01
N SER A 103 23.84 48.27 18.66
CA SER A 103 24.04 48.86 17.32
C SER A 103 25.29 49.76 17.23
N GLN A 104 26.33 49.45 17.96
CA GLN A 104 27.67 49.97 17.55
C GLN A 104 28.21 49.09 16.42
N PRO A 105 28.71 49.69 15.35
CA PRO A 105 29.36 48.91 14.29
C PRO A 105 30.54 48.15 14.89
N LEU A 106 30.69 46.85 14.47
CA LEU A 106 31.82 46.02 14.86
C LEU A 106 33.13 46.78 14.57
N SER A 107 34.08 46.77 15.49
CA SER A 107 35.40 47.28 15.20
C SER A 107 36.09 46.39 14.16
N ASN A 108 36.96 46.94 13.34
CA ASN A 108 37.73 46.18 12.33
C ASN A 108 38.43 44.94 12.92
N LYS A 109 38.73 44.95 14.19
CA LYS A 109 39.33 43.83 14.93
C LYS A 109 38.34 42.74 15.23
N GLU A 110 37.09 43.08 15.55
CA GLU A 110 36.00 42.16 15.82
C GLU A 110 35.54 41.49 14.51
N GLU A 111 35.43 42.27 13.45
CA GLU A 111 35.09 41.75 12.10
C GLU A 111 36.15 40.77 11.58
N LEU A 112 37.45 41.05 11.81
CA LEU A 112 38.54 40.16 11.46
C LEU A 112 38.53 38.85 12.27
N ILE A 113 38.17 38.89 13.56
CA ILE A 113 38.06 37.70 14.40
C ILE A 113 36.87 36.83 13.96
N ILE A 114 35.72 37.42 13.70
CA ILE A 114 34.54 36.71 13.21
C ILE A 114 34.82 36.08 11.82
N THR A 115 35.50 36.81 10.92
CA THR A 115 35.86 36.30 9.60
C THR A 115 36.85 35.14 9.70
N LYS A 116 37.81 35.17 10.61
CA LYS A 116 38.73 34.07 10.89
C LYS A 116 38.00 32.85 11.47
N CYS A 117 37.04 33.04 12.35
CA CYS A 117 36.22 31.97 12.88
C CYS A 117 35.37 31.29 11.78
N LEU A 118 34.77 32.09 10.89
CA LEU A 118 33.97 31.61 9.77
C LEU A 118 34.81 30.90 8.69
N SER A 119 36.03 31.37 8.42
CA SER A 119 36.92 30.72 7.44
C SER A 119 37.49 29.38 7.93
N ALA A 120 37.65 29.20 9.23
CA ALA A 120 38.10 27.96 9.83
C ALA A 120 37.00 26.85 9.81
N TRP A 121 35.75 27.19 9.55
CA TRP A 121 34.60 26.29 9.69
C TRP A 121 34.46 25.23 8.59
N TYR A 122 35.10 25.40 7.45
CA TYR A 122 34.82 24.57 6.29
C TYR A 122 35.45 23.17 6.28
N ASN A 123 36.40 22.85 7.20
CA ASN A 123 37.10 21.56 7.15
C ASN A 123 37.62 21.01 8.50
N ILE A 124 37.05 21.39 9.66
CA ILE A 124 37.58 20.96 10.97
C ILE A 124 36.54 20.12 11.75
N PRO A 125 36.97 19.03 12.42
CA PRO A 125 36.12 18.26 13.32
C PRO A 125 35.48 19.14 14.43
N LYS A 126 34.26 18.80 14.87
CA LYS A 126 33.44 19.57 15.82
C LYS A 126 34.17 19.87 17.14
N GLU A 127 34.89 18.88 17.67
CA GLU A 127 35.67 18.99 18.92
C GLU A 127 36.82 19.97 18.79
N GLU A 128 37.48 19.97 17.65
CA GLU A 128 38.58 20.89 17.32
C GLU A 128 38.06 22.31 17.12
N MET A 129 36.85 22.44 16.54
CA MET A 129 36.18 23.74 16.35
C MET A 129 35.77 24.36 17.72
N ILE A 130 35.18 23.58 18.63
CA ILE A 130 34.82 24.00 19.97
C ILE A 130 36.08 24.41 20.73
N SER A 131 37.16 23.64 20.64
CA SER A 131 38.46 23.93 21.29
C SER A 131 39.05 25.23 20.78
N SER A 132 39.01 25.48 19.47
CA SER A 132 39.47 26.71 18.80
C SER A 132 38.65 27.94 19.24
N LEU A 133 37.34 27.82 19.32
CA LEU A 133 36.43 28.85 19.82
C LEU A 133 36.69 29.21 21.29
N MET A 134 36.95 28.20 22.11
CA MET A 134 37.32 28.40 23.51
C MET A 134 38.67 29.11 23.69
N SER A 135 39.65 28.82 22.80
CA SER A 135 40.94 29.52 22.77
C SER A 135 40.77 31.00 22.42
N ILE A 136 39.94 31.32 21.43
CA ILE A 136 39.64 32.71 21.05
C ILE A 136 38.95 33.48 22.19
N ILE A 137 38.07 32.86 22.99
CA ILE A 137 37.51 33.50 24.17
C ILE A 137 38.57 33.80 25.21
N LYS A 138 39.54 32.89 25.44
CA LYS A 138 40.65 33.08 26.36
C LYS A 138 41.59 34.24 25.95
N GLU A 139 41.84 34.37 24.67
CA GLU A 139 42.76 35.39 24.10
C GLU A 139 42.13 36.80 24.07
N ASN A 140 40.79 36.88 24.11
CA ASN A 140 40.06 38.16 24.04
C ASN A 140 39.05 38.33 25.20
N PRO A 141 39.52 38.40 26.45
CA PRO A 141 38.63 38.40 27.63
C PRO A 141 37.77 39.66 27.80
N ASN A 142 38.12 40.77 27.15
CA ASN A 142 37.48 42.08 27.33
C ASN A 142 36.41 42.40 26.26
N THR A 143 36.14 41.53 25.32
CA THR A 143 35.17 41.77 24.26
C THR A 143 33.86 41.00 24.56
N HIS A 144 32.96 41.62 25.33
CA HIS A 144 31.71 41.02 25.75
C HIS A 144 30.85 40.54 24.57
N LEU A 145 30.86 41.23 23.45
CA LEU A 145 30.08 40.88 22.26
C LEU A 145 30.61 39.61 21.61
N ILE A 146 31.92 39.50 21.40
CA ILE A 146 32.57 38.32 20.83
C ILE A 146 32.36 37.10 21.72
N LYS A 147 32.53 37.27 23.06
CA LYS A 147 32.31 36.20 24.01
C LYS A 147 30.87 35.66 23.95
N ARG A 148 29.87 36.57 23.83
CA ARG A 148 28.46 36.20 23.69
C ARG A 148 28.20 35.46 22.37
N ILE A 149 28.67 35.98 21.24
CA ILE A 149 28.50 35.33 19.92
C ILE A 149 29.16 33.96 19.92
N ILE A 150 30.38 33.84 20.43
CA ILE A 150 31.09 32.56 20.48
C ILE A 150 30.42 31.59 21.44
N THR A 151 29.93 32.05 22.58
CA THR A 151 29.17 31.20 23.52
C THR A 151 27.86 30.71 22.89
N ASP A 152 27.13 31.58 22.18
CA ASP A 152 25.91 31.20 21.47
C ASP A 152 26.22 30.21 20.31
N LEU A 153 27.35 30.35 19.66
CA LEU A 153 27.83 29.41 18.64
C LEU A 153 28.25 28.06 19.26
N ILE A 154 28.96 28.07 20.38
CA ILE A 154 29.32 26.84 21.10
C ILE A 154 28.05 26.13 21.59
N ASN A 155 27.08 26.87 22.14
CA ASN A 155 25.80 26.30 22.58
C ASN A 155 25.04 25.72 21.40
N LYS A 156 24.96 26.39 20.25
CA LYS A 156 24.34 25.87 19.01
C LYS A 156 25.09 24.65 18.45
N LEU A 157 26.40 24.60 18.57
CA LEU A 157 27.21 23.43 18.20
C LEU A 157 27.07 22.29 19.22
N SER A 158 26.89 22.63 20.51
CA SER A 158 26.61 21.67 21.59
C SER A 158 25.18 21.14 21.52
N ASP A 159 24.23 21.97 21.05
CA ASP A 159 22.84 21.61 20.77
C ASP A 159 22.68 20.92 19.40
N ASP A 160 23.58 20.01 19.06
CA ASP A 160 23.41 19.17 17.87
C ASP A 160 22.07 18.40 18.01
N PRO A 161 21.15 18.58 17.06
CA PRO A 161 19.89 17.84 17.08
C PRO A 161 20.10 16.32 17.18
N ARG A 162 21.24 15.82 16.72
CA ARG A 162 21.64 14.42 16.84
C ARG A 162 21.93 14.06 18.30
N GLU A 163 22.71 14.89 19.03
CA GLU A 163 23.02 14.64 20.46
C GLU A 163 21.78 14.74 21.34
N GLN A 164 20.94 15.74 21.13
CA GLN A 164 19.65 15.85 21.83
C GLN A 164 18.77 14.62 21.60
N ARG A 165 18.71 14.13 20.34
CA ARG A 165 18.02 12.90 20.00
C ARG A 165 18.63 11.70 20.72
N LEU A 166 19.96 11.57 20.70
CA LEU A 166 20.67 10.48 21.37
C LEU A 166 20.43 10.47 22.89
N GLN A 167 20.33 11.66 23.53
CA GLN A 167 19.96 11.76 24.94
C GLN A 167 18.51 11.31 25.19
N LYS A 168 17.56 11.69 24.31
CA LYS A 168 16.17 11.25 24.38
C LYS A 168 15.98 9.75 24.15
N MET A 169 16.87 9.11 23.39
CA MET A 169 16.79 7.67 23.12
C MET A 169 16.91 6.82 24.39
N GLY A 170 17.53 7.31 25.48
CA GLY A 170 17.64 6.56 26.73
C GLY A 170 18.26 5.17 26.53
N HIS A 171 17.55 4.12 26.96
CA HIS A 171 18.02 2.74 26.81
C HIS A 171 18.13 2.24 25.36
N TYR A 172 17.47 2.88 24.40
CA TYR A 172 17.58 2.55 22.95
C TYR A 172 18.89 3.02 22.34
N ARG A 173 19.66 3.90 23.01
CA ARG A 173 20.90 4.47 22.48
C ARG A 173 21.93 3.40 22.10
N ASP A 174 22.13 2.43 23.00
CA ASP A 174 23.13 1.38 22.85
C ASP A 174 22.49 0.00 22.54
N MET A 175 21.22 0.01 22.15
CA MET A 175 20.48 -1.18 21.72
C MET A 175 20.88 -1.59 20.32
N LEU A 176 21.07 -2.90 20.08
CA LEU A 176 21.22 -3.42 18.74
C LEU A 176 19.93 -3.26 17.94
N PHE A 177 20.05 -2.95 16.67
CA PHE A 177 18.89 -2.84 15.78
C PHE A 177 18.11 -4.17 15.70
N SER A 178 18.80 -5.31 15.72
CA SER A 178 18.18 -6.63 15.79
C SER A 178 17.31 -6.81 17.04
N ASP A 179 17.72 -6.27 18.20
CA ASP A 179 16.95 -6.36 19.44
C ASP A 179 15.74 -5.43 19.41
N TYR A 180 15.88 -4.25 18.82
CA TYR A 180 14.75 -3.37 18.56
C TYR A 180 13.70 -4.02 17.64
N ILE A 181 14.13 -4.73 16.60
CA ILE A 181 13.25 -5.50 15.72
C ILE A 181 12.48 -6.57 16.50
N LYS A 182 13.15 -7.30 17.42
CA LYS A 182 12.51 -8.30 18.31
C LYS A 182 11.47 -7.64 19.23
N GLU A 183 11.81 -6.50 19.83
CA GLU A 183 10.91 -5.75 20.69
C GLU A 183 9.68 -5.24 19.90
N TRP A 184 9.90 -4.69 18.71
CA TRP A 184 8.82 -4.29 17.81
C TRP A 184 7.90 -5.48 17.47
N LEU A 185 8.45 -6.61 17.07
CA LEU A 185 7.67 -7.80 16.73
C LEU A 185 6.79 -8.25 17.90
N LYS A 186 7.33 -8.25 19.12
CA LYS A 186 6.59 -8.59 20.34
C LYS A 186 5.47 -7.57 20.61
N SER A 187 5.72 -6.29 20.40
CA SER A 187 4.75 -5.23 20.68
C SER A 187 3.49 -5.32 19.82
N ILE A 188 3.60 -5.83 18.59
CA ILE A 188 2.48 -5.92 17.63
C ILE A 188 1.71 -7.25 17.72
N GLU A 189 2.13 -8.22 18.53
CA GLU A 189 1.56 -9.57 18.59
C GLU A 189 0.03 -9.57 18.78
N ASN A 190 -0.46 -8.68 19.64
CA ASN A 190 -1.88 -8.54 19.92
C ASN A 190 -2.58 -7.37 19.20
N GLN A 191 -1.81 -6.59 18.41
CA GLN A 191 -2.33 -5.41 17.70
C GLN A 191 -2.78 -5.74 16.29
N VAL A 192 -2.22 -6.78 15.68
CA VAL A 192 -2.51 -7.18 14.30
C VAL A 192 -3.20 -8.53 14.24
N ALA A 193 -3.83 -8.83 13.11
CA ALA A 193 -4.43 -10.15 12.90
C ALA A 193 -3.35 -11.24 12.98
N LYS A 194 -3.68 -12.40 13.57
CA LYS A 194 -2.74 -13.53 13.72
C LYS A 194 -2.07 -13.96 12.42
N SER A 195 -2.78 -13.87 11.28
CA SER A 195 -2.21 -14.15 9.95
C SER A 195 -1.16 -13.12 9.54
N THR A 196 -1.39 -11.85 9.84
CA THR A 196 -0.44 -10.76 9.58
C THR A 196 0.78 -10.91 10.47
N TYR A 197 0.55 -11.15 11.78
CA TYR A 197 1.63 -11.41 12.72
C TYR A 197 2.51 -12.60 12.29
N LYS A 198 1.88 -13.71 11.86
CA LYS A 198 2.63 -14.87 11.35
C LYS A 198 3.50 -14.52 10.14
N GLY A 199 2.98 -13.72 9.20
CA GLY A 199 3.78 -13.24 8.07
C GLY A 199 4.99 -12.41 8.53
N TYR A 200 4.77 -11.47 9.45
CA TYR A 200 5.86 -10.67 10.04
C TYR A 200 6.85 -11.55 10.78
N TYR A 201 6.36 -12.47 11.62
CA TYR A 201 7.18 -13.41 12.38
C TYR A 201 8.12 -14.22 11.48
N ASP A 202 7.62 -14.74 10.35
CA ASP A 202 8.41 -15.55 9.44
C ASP A 202 9.51 -14.75 8.74
N HIS A 203 9.19 -13.55 8.25
CA HIS A 203 10.17 -12.68 7.59
C HIS A 203 11.22 -12.15 8.58
N VAL A 204 10.78 -11.74 9.76
CA VAL A 204 11.65 -11.16 10.80
C VAL A 204 12.60 -12.20 11.34
N ASN A 205 12.10 -13.34 11.84
CA ASN A 205 12.96 -14.37 12.43
C ASN A 205 13.72 -15.20 11.39
N GLY A 206 13.17 -15.32 10.17
CA GLY A 206 13.81 -16.12 9.15
C GLY A 206 15.04 -15.47 8.52
N ARG A 207 15.08 -14.16 8.39
CA ARG A 207 16.16 -13.46 7.68
C ARG A 207 16.56 -12.12 8.29
N MET A 208 15.60 -11.31 8.76
CA MET A 208 15.90 -9.95 9.19
C MET A 208 16.75 -9.92 10.47
N ILE A 209 16.31 -10.62 11.50
CA ILE A 209 17.07 -10.73 12.75
C ILE A 209 18.45 -11.36 12.51
N PRO A 210 18.60 -12.53 11.85
CA PRO A 210 19.91 -13.12 11.62
C PRO A 210 20.88 -12.19 10.86
N TYR A 211 20.38 -11.45 9.88
CA TYR A 211 21.21 -10.50 9.13
C TYR A 211 21.72 -9.37 10.05
N PHE A 212 20.82 -8.66 10.74
CA PHE A 212 21.20 -7.51 11.56
C PHE A 212 21.91 -7.90 12.87
N GLU A 213 21.80 -9.16 13.33
CA GLU A 213 22.64 -9.69 14.40
C GLU A 213 24.10 -9.85 13.95
N ASN A 214 24.33 -10.33 12.73
CA ASN A 214 25.68 -10.47 12.19
C ASN A 214 26.36 -9.11 11.93
N GLU A 215 25.57 -8.08 11.60
CA GLU A 215 26.09 -6.71 11.38
C GLU A 215 26.41 -5.98 12.70
N GLU A 216 25.96 -6.47 13.84
CA GLU A 216 26.13 -5.85 15.18
C GLU A 216 25.76 -4.36 15.23
N LEU A 217 24.80 -3.94 14.37
CA LEU A 217 24.45 -2.55 14.12
C LEU A 217 23.62 -1.97 15.26
N LEU A 218 24.08 -0.86 15.85
CA LEU A 218 23.30 -0.14 16.86
C LEU A 218 22.14 0.63 16.21
N LEU A 219 21.00 0.68 16.91
CA LEU A 219 19.80 1.39 16.42
C LEU A 219 20.06 2.86 16.05
N LYS A 220 20.86 3.56 16.85
CA LYS A 220 21.25 4.96 16.62
C LYS A 220 22.05 5.20 15.35
N ASP A 221 22.79 4.18 14.89
CA ASP A 221 23.73 4.28 13.78
C ASP A 221 23.15 3.72 12.47
N VAL A 222 21.92 3.20 12.48
CA VAL A 222 21.25 2.69 11.28
C VAL A 222 21.04 3.80 10.27
N THR A 223 21.52 3.56 9.05
CA THR A 223 21.42 4.48 7.92
C THR A 223 20.61 3.88 6.77
N LEU A 224 20.28 4.73 5.79
CA LEU A 224 19.64 4.26 4.56
C LEU A 224 20.55 3.29 3.78
N ALA A 225 21.88 3.44 3.89
CA ALA A 225 22.86 2.54 3.26
C ALA A 225 22.76 1.12 3.80
N ASP A 226 22.62 0.94 5.12
CA ASP A 226 22.48 -0.37 5.75
C ASP A 226 21.22 -1.09 5.28
N ILE A 227 20.13 -0.33 5.06
CA ILE A 227 18.90 -0.89 4.52
C ILE A 227 19.05 -1.26 3.04
N TYR A 228 19.79 -0.48 2.25
CA TYR A 228 20.14 -0.88 0.86
C TYR A 228 20.95 -2.17 0.84
N ASN A 229 21.98 -2.30 1.70
CA ASN A 229 22.78 -3.51 1.82
C ASN A 229 21.91 -4.72 2.18
N TYR A 230 20.98 -4.56 3.12
CA TYR A 230 20.03 -5.62 3.45
C TYR A 230 19.13 -6.01 2.27
N ILE A 231 18.61 -5.03 1.52
CA ILE A 231 17.78 -5.31 0.32
C ILE A 231 18.60 -6.03 -0.75
N GLU A 232 19.86 -5.64 -0.95
CA GLU A 232 20.79 -6.30 -1.88
C GLU A 232 21.10 -7.73 -1.43
N TYR A 233 21.39 -7.95 -0.13
CA TYR A 233 21.51 -9.27 0.46
C TYR A 233 20.31 -10.18 0.15
N LEU A 234 19.07 -9.66 0.27
CA LEU A 234 17.88 -10.44 -0.05
C LEU A 234 17.81 -10.85 -1.52
N PHE A 235 18.35 -10.05 -2.43
CA PHE A 235 18.46 -10.41 -3.85
C PHE A 235 19.59 -11.41 -4.11
N THR A 236 20.73 -11.32 -3.42
CA THR A 236 21.80 -12.33 -3.51
C THR A 236 21.34 -13.70 -3.00
N GLU A 237 20.39 -13.73 -2.05
CA GLU A 237 19.69 -14.94 -1.58
C GLU A 237 18.61 -15.43 -2.56
N GLU A 238 18.58 -14.91 -3.80
CA GLU A 238 17.65 -15.27 -4.88
C GLU A 238 16.15 -15.10 -4.52
N LEU A 239 15.82 -14.20 -3.58
CA LEU A 239 14.43 -13.96 -3.22
C LEU A 239 13.68 -13.22 -4.34
N LYS A 240 12.46 -13.66 -4.58
CA LYS A 240 11.58 -13.00 -5.55
C LYS A 240 11.30 -11.54 -5.15
N PRO A 241 11.20 -10.61 -6.12
CA PRO A 241 10.95 -9.18 -5.84
C PRO A 241 9.77 -8.91 -4.91
N ASN A 242 8.70 -9.71 -5.01
CA ASN A 242 7.54 -9.58 -4.12
C ASN A 242 7.88 -9.92 -2.66
N THR A 243 8.75 -10.89 -2.42
CA THR A 243 9.23 -11.23 -1.06
C THR A 243 10.06 -10.07 -0.51
N VAL A 244 10.96 -9.50 -1.32
CA VAL A 244 11.76 -8.32 -0.94
C VAL A 244 10.87 -7.11 -0.64
N LYS A 245 9.78 -6.90 -1.40
CA LYS A 245 8.77 -5.88 -1.08
C LYS A 245 8.14 -6.08 0.30
N HIS A 246 7.87 -7.31 0.71
CA HIS A 246 7.35 -7.61 2.05
C HIS A 246 8.37 -7.23 3.13
N HIS A 247 9.66 -7.56 2.96
CA HIS A 247 10.72 -7.14 3.89
C HIS A 247 10.79 -5.61 4.00
N ARG A 248 10.76 -4.89 2.86
CA ARG A 248 10.73 -3.42 2.85
C ARG A 248 9.51 -2.87 3.60
N SER A 249 8.33 -3.46 3.41
CA SER A 249 7.11 -3.02 4.10
C SER A 249 7.20 -3.22 5.61
N ILE A 250 7.81 -4.33 6.06
CA ILE A 250 8.03 -4.61 7.49
C ILE A 250 9.02 -3.58 8.07
N LEU A 251 10.13 -3.31 7.38
CA LEU A 251 11.09 -2.27 7.78
C LEU A 251 10.39 -0.90 7.90
N SER A 252 9.52 -0.56 6.94
CA SER A 252 8.75 0.68 7.02
C SER A 252 7.85 0.73 8.26
N CYS A 253 7.22 -0.39 8.66
CA CYS A 253 6.43 -0.44 9.90
C CYS A 253 7.32 -0.27 11.15
N ILE A 254 8.51 -0.91 11.17
CA ILE A 254 9.47 -0.79 12.28
C ILE A 254 9.93 0.65 12.43
N PHE A 255 10.34 1.31 11.34
CA PHE A 255 10.79 2.71 11.38
C PHE A 255 9.64 3.71 11.63
N THR A 256 8.41 3.40 11.21
CA THR A 256 7.25 4.21 11.60
C THR A 256 7.09 4.20 13.13
N ARG A 257 7.21 3.03 13.75
CA ARG A 257 7.18 2.91 15.22
C ARG A 257 8.34 3.64 15.89
N ALA A 258 9.54 3.57 15.32
CA ALA A 258 10.71 4.28 15.82
C ALA A 258 10.54 5.81 15.76
N VAL A 259 9.87 6.33 14.72
CA VAL A 259 9.51 7.75 14.61
C VAL A 259 8.43 8.13 15.64
N GLU A 260 7.40 7.30 15.83
CA GLU A 260 6.38 7.51 16.89
C GLU A 260 6.98 7.55 18.30
N GLN A 261 8.10 6.84 18.51
CA GLN A 261 8.87 6.84 19.76
C GLN A 261 9.93 7.97 19.82
N GLU A 262 9.96 8.87 18.84
CA GLU A 262 10.93 9.96 18.70
C GLU A 262 12.40 9.51 18.58
N LEU A 263 12.64 8.22 18.23
CA LEU A 263 13.97 7.68 18.04
C LEU A 263 14.59 8.11 16.69
N PHE A 264 13.73 8.40 15.71
CA PHE A 264 14.10 8.93 14.39
C PHE A 264 13.20 10.12 14.05
N GLU A 265 13.75 11.07 13.31
CA GLU A 265 13.01 12.26 12.89
C GLU A 265 11.96 11.93 11.83
N TYR A 266 12.27 11.03 10.91
CA TYR A 266 11.38 10.58 9.84
C TYR A 266 11.69 9.15 9.41
N ASN A 267 10.72 8.51 8.78
CA ASN A 267 10.88 7.16 8.24
C ASN A 267 11.56 7.21 6.86
N PHE A 268 12.88 7.04 6.84
CA PHE A 268 13.69 7.10 5.64
C PHE A 268 13.49 5.90 4.68
N ILE A 269 12.82 4.82 5.13
CA ILE A 269 12.46 3.69 4.26
C ILE A 269 11.56 4.14 3.10
N ASN A 270 10.80 5.23 3.28
CA ASN A 270 9.94 5.79 2.25
C ASN A 270 10.76 6.37 1.07
N ASN A 271 12.04 6.72 1.29
CA ASN A 271 12.95 7.23 0.27
C ASN A 271 13.58 6.11 -0.59
N LEU A 272 13.42 4.85 -0.20
CA LEU A 272 13.89 3.72 -1.01
C LEU A 272 13.17 3.67 -2.35
N LYS A 273 13.92 3.45 -3.43
CA LYS A 273 13.36 3.25 -4.76
C LYS A 273 12.34 2.09 -4.75
N PRO A 274 11.22 2.24 -5.47
CA PRO A 274 10.25 1.16 -5.60
C PRO A 274 10.89 -0.09 -6.23
N ILE A 275 10.71 -1.23 -5.59
CA ILE A 275 11.14 -2.52 -6.13
C ILE A 275 10.18 -2.89 -7.25
N LYS A 276 10.67 -3.00 -8.47
CA LYS A 276 9.88 -3.48 -9.61
C LYS A 276 9.56 -4.96 -9.43
N SER A 277 8.37 -5.37 -9.76
CA SER A 277 7.98 -6.79 -9.83
C SER A 277 7.02 -6.95 -10.99
N ASP A 278 7.16 -8.03 -11.71
CA ASP A 278 6.23 -8.37 -12.76
C ASP A 278 4.84 -8.69 -12.17
N HIS A 279 3.81 -8.32 -12.91
CA HIS A 279 2.47 -8.76 -12.57
C HIS A 279 2.37 -10.25 -12.87
N TYR A 280 2.25 -11.05 -11.81
CA TYR A 280 1.98 -12.47 -11.95
C TYR A 280 0.52 -12.68 -12.36
N ILE A 281 0.31 -13.11 -13.59
CA ILE A 281 -0.98 -13.64 -14.04
C ILE A 281 -0.97 -15.12 -13.66
N GLY A 282 -1.81 -15.50 -12.70
CA GLY A 282 -1.94 -16.90 -12.26
C GLY A 282 -2.35 -17.80 -13.44
N ASN A 283 -1.86 -19.03 -13.45
CA ASN A 283 -2.40 -20.04 -14.34
C ASN A 283 -3.88 -20.25 -13.98
N PHE A 284 -4.69 -20.54 -14.97
CA PHE A 284 -6.11 -20.89 -14.78
C PHE A 284 -6.49 -22.03 -15.70
N TYR A 285 -7.58 -22.70 -15.38
CA TYR A 285 -8.20 -23.71 -16.22
C TYR A 285 -9.34 -23.09 -17.03
N LYS A 286 -9.43 -23.46 -18.29
CA LYS A 286 -10.59 -23.20 -19.14
C LYS A 286 -11.75 -24.10 -18.75
N HIS A 287 -12.89 -23.90 -19.38
CA HIS A 287 -14.11 -24.67 -19.09
C HIS A 287 -13.90 -26.19 -19.22
N GLU A 288 -13.31 -26.66 -20.32
CA GLU A 288 -13.07 -28.07 -20.58
C GLU A 288 -12.07 -28.68 -19.59
N GLU A 289 -11.02 -27.91 -19.23
CA GLU A 289 -10.03 -28.31 -18.21
C GLU A 289 -10.67 -28.45 -16.81
N LEU A 290 -11.67 -27.60 -16.50
CA LEU A 290 -12.40 -27.71 -15.22
C LEU A 290 -13.33 -28.91 -15.20
N LEU A 291 -14.05 -29.21 -16.29
CA LEU A 291 -14.89 -30.39 -16.37
C LEU A 291 -14.05 -31.66 -16.19
N HIS A 292 -12.92 -31.75 -16.89
CA HIS A 292 -12.00 -32.87 -16.73
C HIS A 292 -11.43 -32.98 -15.31
N LEU A 293 -11.10 -31.85 -14.68
CA LEU A 293 -10.71 -31.85 -13.26
C LEU A 293 -11.80 -32.39 -12.35
N PHE A 294 -13.06 -32.08 -12.60
CA PHE A 294 -14.19 -32.57 -11.79
C PHE A 294 -14.39 -34.07 -11.93
N GLU A 295 -14.26 -34.62 -13.15
CA GLU A 295 -14.26 -36.05 -13.41
C GLU A 295 -13.16 -36.79 -12.64
N ILE A 296 -11.93 -36.27 -12.69
CA ILE A 296 -10.79 -36.86 -11.98
C ILE A 296 -10.95 -36.73 -10.45
N ALA A 297 -11.55 -35.64 -9.98
CA ALA A 297 -11.77 -35.43 -8.55
C ALA A 297 -12.88 -36.33 -7.97
N GLU A 298 -13.71 -36.96 -8.81
CA GLU A 298 -14.93 -37.70 -8.42
C GLU A 298 -14.69 -38.69 -7.27
N ASN A 299 -13.63 -39.49 -7.37
CA ASN A 299 -13.32 -40.54 -6.38
C ASN A 299 -12.27 -40.10 -5.35
N THR A 300 -12.12 -38.80 -5.10
CA THR A 300 -11.12 -38.27 -4.19
C THR A 300 -11.75 -37.73 -2.89
N THR A 301 -10.93 -37.68 -1.83
CA THR A 301 -11.32 -37.10 -0.54
C THR A 301 -11.53 -35.59 -0.57
N ILE A 302 -11.19 -34.92 -1.69
CA ILE A 302 -11.26 -33.45 -1.84
C ILE A 302 -12.23 -33.02 -2.96
N ARG A 303 -13.08 -33.93 -3.47
CA ARG A 303 -14.03 -33.65 -4.54
C ARG A 303 -14.88 -32.41 -4.26
N LEU A 304 -15.53 -32.38 -3.12
CA LEU A 304 -16.41 -31.28 -2.71
C LEU A 304 -15.66 -29.94 -2.67
N GLU A 305 -14.48 -29.92 -2.04
CA GLU A 305 -13.67 -28.74 -1.87
C GLU A 305 -13.18 -28.16 -3.21
N VAL A 306 -12.78 -29.03 -4.13
CA VAL A 306 -12.34 -28.65 -5.49
C VAL A 306 -13.50 -28.04 -6.26
N ILE A 307 -14.67 -28.70 -6.28
CA ILE A 307 -15.85 -28.22 -7.00
C ILE A 307 -16.33 -26.87 -6.43
N ILE A 308 -16.49 -26.74 -5.11
CA ILE A 308 -16.92 -25.48 -4.48
C ILE A 308 -15.90 -24.36 -4.72
N ALA A 309 -14.59 -24.66 -4.65
CA ALA A 309 -13.55 -23.68 -4.91
C ALA A 309 -13.60 -23.17 -6.34
N ALA A 310 -13.84 -24.04 -7.32
CA ALA A 310 -13.89 -23.69 -8.74
C ALA A 310 -15.19 -22.94 -9.09
N VAL A 311 -16.33 -23.44 -8.67
CA VAL A 311 -17.66 -22.92 -9.04
C VAL A 311 -17.90 -21.54 -8.44
N TYR A 312 -17.63 -21.37 -7.15
CA TYR A 312 -17.86 -20.09 -6.44
C TYR A 312 -16.63 -19.19 -6.36
N GLY A 313 -15.48 -19.64 -6.84
CA GLY A 313 -14.23 -18.89 -6.73
C GLY A 313 -13.82 -18.62 -5.29
N LEU A 314 -14.08 -19.56 -4.36
CA LEU A 314 -13.80 -19.38 -2.94
C LEU A 314 -12.30 -19.45 -2.65
N ARG A 315 -11.87 -18.67 -1.65
CA ARG A 315 -10.53 -18.83 -1.07
C ARG A 315 -10.46 -20.14 -0.30
N ARG A 316 -9.29 -20.76 -0.23
CA ARG A 316 -9.10 -22.03 0.52
C ARG A 316 -9.65 -21.96 1.95
N GLU A 317 -9.42 -20.86 2.63
CA GLU A 317 -9.90 -20.64 4.00
C GLU A 317 -11.42 -20.47 4.08
N GLU A 318 -12.06 -19.96 3.02
CA GLU A 318 -13.53 -19.83 2.90
C GLU A 318 -14.16 -21.21 2.64
N VAL A 319 -13.55 -22.02 1.75
CA VAL A 319 -13.99 -23.40 1.49
C VAL A 319 -14.01 -24.21 2.80
N LEU A 320 -12.86 -24.24 3.50
CA LEU A 320 -12.73 -25.00 4.75
C LEU A 320 -13.53 -24.40 5.91
N GLY A 321 -13.91 -23.12 5.81
CA GLY A 321 -14.73 -22.43 6.80
C GLY A 321 -16.23 -22.58 6.58
N LEU A 322 -16.66 -23.19 5.49
CA LEU A 322 -18.09 -23.34 5.18
C LEU A 322 -18.79 -24.17 6.25
N LYS A 323 -19.91 -23.68 6.75
CA LYS A 323 -20.75 -24.36 7.75
C LYS A 323 -22.14 -24.63 7.20
N TRP A 324 -22.79 -25.65 7.72
CA TRP A 324 -24.14 -26.03 7.32
C TRP A 324 -25.19 -24.93 7.59
N ASP A 325 -25.02 -24.12 8.65
CA ASP A 325 -25.90 -22.98 8.96
C ASP A 325 -25.77 -21.80 7.98
N ALA A 326 -24.73 -21.81 7.14
CA ALA A 326 -24.51 -20.83 6.08
C ALA A 326 -25.20 -21.22 4.75
N ILE A 327 -25.80 -22.41 4.68
CA ILE A 327 -26.48 -22.94 3.50
C ILE A 327 -27.97 -22.96 3.76
N ASN A 328 -28.72 -22.23 2.95
CA ASN A 328 -30.20 -22.23 3.03
C ASN A 328 -30.77 -22.96 1.82
N PHE A 329 -31.15 -24.23 2.01
CA PHE A 329 -31.70 -25.07 0.96
C PHE A 329 -33.07 -24.59 0.45
N THR A 330 -33.87 -23.96 1.33
CA THR A 330 -35.19 -23.43 0.97
C THR A 330 -35.09 -22.17 0.11
N ARG A 331 -34.18 -21.27 0.48
CA ARG A 331 -33.96 -20.03 -0.26
C ARG A 331 -32.95 -20.18 -1.39
N LYS A 332 -32.39 -21.36 -1.58
CA LYS A 332 -31.33 -21.66 -2.57
C LYS A 332 -30.18 -20.65 -2.46
N THR A 333 -29.60 -20.50 -1.28
CA THR A 333 -28.49 -19.57 -1.06
C THR A 333 -27.38 -20.19 -0.21
N ILE A 334 -26.14 -19.79 -0.52
CA ILE A 334 -24.94 -20.10 0.24
C ILE A 334 -24.29 -18.78 0.68
N THR A 335 -24.04 -18.62 1.97
CA THR A 335 -23.45 -17.39 2.55
C THR A 335 -22.01 -17.65 2.99
N ILE A 336 -21.07 -16.91 2.45
CA ILE A 336 -19.66 -17.01 2.81
C ILE A 336 -19.40 -16.06 3.97
N LYS A 337 -19.31 -16.59 5.19
CA LYS A 337 -19.18 -15.82 6.43
C LYS A 337 -18.10 -16.31 7.38
N HIS A 338 -17.61 -17.54 7.19
CA HIS A 338 -16.62 -18.17 8.07
C HIS A 338 -15.31 -18.45 7.33
N THR A 339 -14.20 -18.51 8.06
CA THR A 339 -12.90 -18.91 7.53
C THR A 339 -12.15 -19.77 8.53
N VAL A 340 -11.44 -20.80 8.03
CA VAL A 340 -10.55 -21.64 8.82
C VAL A 340 -9.12 -21.43 8.39
N GLN A 341 -8.27 -20.99 9.32
CA GLN A 341 -6.86 -20.78 9.11
C GLN A 341 -6.04 -21.61 10.11
N ARG A 342 -4.87 -22.04 9.71
CA ARG A 342 -3.93 -22.78 10.55
C ARG A 342 -2.57 -22.11 10.52
N PHE A 343 -2.06 -21.76 11.69
CA PHE A 343 -0.73 -21.15 11.85
C PHE A 343 0.13 -21.97 12.79
N LYS A 344 1.44 -21.94 12.56
CA LYS A 344 2.44 -22.45 13.48
C LYS A 344 3.28 -21.26 13.95
N ILE A 345 3.14 -20.89 15.22
CA ILE A 345 3.89 -19.79 15.85
C ILE A 345 4.58 -20.39 17.08
N ASN A 346 5.87 -20.15 17.26
CA ASN A 346 6.67 -20.69 18.36
C ASN A 346 6.52 -22.21 18.53
N GLY A 347 6.52 -22.95 17.41
CA GLY A 347 6.36 -24.41 17.42
C GLY A 347 4.94 -24.91 17.68
N LYS A 348 4.03 -24.07 18.18
CA LYS A 348 2.64 -24.43 18.51
C LYS A 348 1.73 -24.19 17.30
N THR A 349 0.96 -25.22 16.93
CA THR A 349 -0.08 -25.12 15.90
C THR A 349 -1.35 -24.55 16.50
N GLN A 350 -1.88 -23.51 15.90
CA GLN A 350 -3.15 -22.89 16.27
C GLN A 350 -4.12 -22.94 15.08
N PHE A 351 -5.35 -23.37 15.33
CA PHE A 351 -6.48 -23.17 14.41
C PHE A 351 -7.18 -21.88 14.79
N VAL A 352 -7.34 -21.00 13.84
CA VAL A 352 -8.10 -19.77 14.02
C VAL A 352 -9.35 -19.86 13.17
N VAL A 353 -10.45 -20.11 13.85
CA VAL A 353 -11.79 -20.02 13.29
C VAL A 353 -12.27 -18.59 13.47
N LYS A 354 -12.63 -17.93 12.39
CA LYS A 354 -13.23 -16.61 12.44
C LYS A 354 -14.66 -16.71 11.95
N ASP A 355 -15.59 -16.32 12.80
CA ASP A 355 -17.01 -16.17 12.47
C ASP A 355 -17.31 -14.85 11.75
N LYS A 356 -16.26 -14.09 11.41
CA LYS A 356 -16.32 -12.90 10.56
C LYS A 356 -15.19 -12.98 9.53
N THR A 357 -15.51 -12.68 8.30
CA THR A 357 -14.51 -12.55 7.24
C THR A 357 -13.61 -11.34 7.49
N LYS A 358 -12.41 -11.32 6.89
CA LYS A 358 -11.37 -10.29 7.10
C LYS A 358 -11.85 -8.87 6.72
N SER A 359 -12.79 -8.77 5.78
CA SER A 359 -13.39 -7.51 5.32
C SER A 359 -14.89 -7.68 5.14
N GLN A 360 -15.63 -6.59 5.21
CA GLN A 360 -17.08 -6.57 4.95
C GLN A 360 -17.40 -7.07 3.52
N SER A 361 -16.50 -6.81 2.55
CA SER A 361 -16.62 -7.29 1.17
C SER A 361 -16.48 -8.81 1.01
N SER A 362 -15.86 -9.49 1.98
CA SER A 362 -15.76 -10.97 1.96
C SER A 362 -17.02 -11.66 2.46
N TYR A 363 -17.91 -10.95 3.18
CA TYR A 363 -19.24 -11.45 3.53
C TYR A 363 -20.15 -11.29 2.31
N ARG A 364 -20.59 -12.41 1.76
CA ARG A 364 -21.45 -12.41 0.57
C ARG A 364 -22.36 -13.62 0.56
N THR A 365 -23.55 -13.46 -0.01
CA THR A 365 -24.52 -14.52 -0.26
C THR A 365 -24.60 -14.74 -1.76
N LEU A 366 -24.44 -15.98 -2.18
CA LEU A 366 -24.44 -16.43 -3.55
C LEU A 366 -25.61 -17.43 -3.76
N PRO A 367 -26.11 -17.61 -4.98
CA PRO A 367 -27.11 -18.64 -5.27
C PRO A 367 -26.53 -20.03 -5.02
N LEU A 368 -27.32 -20.93 -4.48
CA LEU A 368 -26.99 -22.34 -4.35
C LEU A 368 -27.47 -23.06 -5.60
N PHE A 369 -26.54 -23.53 -6.42
CA PHE A 369 -26.85 -24.28 -7.63
C PHE A 369 -27.38 -25.67 -7.27
N ASP A 370 -28.33 -26.21 -8.08
CA ASP A 370 -29.00 -27.49 -7.79
C ASP A 370 -28.00 -28.66 -7.73
N PHE A 371 -27.02 -28.72 -8.65
CA PHE A 371 -25.99 -29.75 -8.61
C PHE A 371 -25.10 -29.66 -7.34
N ILE A 372 -24.83 -28.46 -6.83
CA ILE A 372 -24.11 -28.28 -5.55
C ILE A 372 -24.99 -28.70 -4.37
N GLU A 373 -26.29 -28.44 -4.44
CA GLU A 373 -27.22 -28.92 -3.39
C GLU A 373 -27.24 -30.43 -3.31
N VAL A 374 -27.33 -31.13 -4.47
CA VAL A 374 -27.26 -32.58 -4.53
C VAL A 374 -25.94 -33.08 -3.92
N LEU A 375 -24.82 -32.52 -4.34
CA LEU A 375 -23.50 -32.88 -3.83
C LEU A 375 -23.42 -32.67 -2.29
N LEU A 376 -23.92 -31.55 -1.77
CA LEU A 376 -23.93 -31.29 -0.33
C LEU A 376 -24.77 -32.28 0.46
N LYS A 377 -25.90 -32.71 -0.10
CA LYS A 377 -26.76 -33.76 0.52
C LYS A 377 -26.05 -35.11 0.56
N GLU A 378 -25.39 -35.50 -0.53
CA GLU A 378 -24.57 -36.74 -0.59
C GLU A 378 -23.49 -36.71 0.52
N TYR A 379 -22.76 -35.60 0.65
CA TYR A 379 -21.75 -35.48 1.70
C TYR A 379 -22.32 -35.51 3.12
N LYS A 380 -23.52 -34.96 3.33
CA LYS A 380 -24.17 -35.02 4.62
C LYS A 380 -24.53 -36.45 5.01
N GLU A 381 -25.02 -37.24 4.07
CA GLU A 381 -25.30 -38.67 4.24
C GLU A 381 -24.03 -39.47 4.46
N MET A 382 -22.99 -39.22 3.65
CA MET A 382 -21.68 -39.87 3.77
C MET A 382 -21.04 -39.61 5.17
N TYR A 383 -21.12 -38.39 5.70
CA TYR A 383 -20.63 -38.10 7.04
C TYR A 383 -21.45 -38.82 8.15
N ALA A 384 -22.74 -39.03 7.93
CA ALA A 384 -23.56 -39.83 8.87
C ALA A 384 -23.11 -41.31 8.86
N GLU A 385 -22.72 -41.85 7.70
CA GLU A 385 -22.17 -43.21 7.60
C GLU A 385 -20.76 -43.28 8.23
N TYR A 386 -19.88 -42.34 7.96
CA TYR A 386 -18.56 -42.26 8.60
C TYR A 386 -18.70 -42.23 10.15
N LYS A 387 -19.66 -41.47 10.66
CA LYS A 387 -19.91 -41.41 12.10
C LYS A 387 -20.31 -42.77 12.67
N LYS A 388 -21.08 -43.57 11.94
CA LYS A 388 -21.42 -44.95 12.35
C LYS A 388 -20.18 -45.85 12.32
N ILE A 389 -19.37 -45.77 11.28
CA ILE A 389 -18.14 -46.57 11.10
C ILE A 389 -17.14 -46.28 12.20
N PHE A 390 -16.83 -44.99 12.43
CA PHE A 390 -15.86 -44.58 13.44
C PHE A 390 -16.35 -44.65 14.89
N GLY A 391 -17.68 -44.70 15.10
CA GLY A 391 -18.30 -44.81 16.42
C GLY A 391 -17.77 -43.79 17.43
N ASN A 392 -17.25 -44.28 18.55
CA ASN A 392 -16.71 -43.42 19.64
C ASN A 392 -15.44 -42.66 19.28
N THR A 393 -14.73 -43.03 18.21
CA THR A 393 -13.51 -42.34 17.75
C THR A 393 -13.83 -41.19 16.82
N TYR A 394 -15.08 -41.00 16.40
CA TYR A 394 -15.48 -39.90 15.55
C TYR A 394 -15.45 -38.56 16.27
N CYS A 395 -14.80 -37.55 15.65
CA CYS A 395 -14.66 -36.20 16.20
C CYS A 395 -15.96 -35.39 16.00
N ASN A 396 -16.81 -35.30 17.03
CA ASN A 396 -18.05 -34.54 16.97
C ASN A 396 -17.87 -33.00 17.14
N LYS A 397 -16.66 -32.54 17.44
CA LYS A 397 -16.37 -31.14 17.72
C LYS A 397 -16.67 -30.22 16.54
N TYR A 398 -16.52 -30.68 15.32
CA TYR A 398 -16.59 -29.89 14.10
C TYR A 398 -17.79 -30.23 13.22
N LYS A 399 -18.81 -30.89 13.78
CA LYS A 399 -20.04 -31.36 13.08
C LYS A 399 -20.77 -30.27 12.26
N ASP A 400 -20.56 -29.00 12.63
CA ASP A 400 -21.21 -27.86 11.97
C ASP A 400 -20.54 -27.47 10.67
N TYR A 401 -19.34 -28.01 10.38
CA TYR A 401 -18.58 -27.70 9.16
C TYR A 401 -18.95 -28.66 8.03
N VAL A 402 -18.83 -28.12 6.80
CA VAL A 402 -19.12 -28.87 5.57
C VAL A 402 -17.92 -29.71 5.13
N CYS A 403 -16.71 -29.18 5.26
CA CYS A 403 -15.49 -29.81 4.78
C CYS A 403 -14.74 -30.50 5.92
N LEU A 404 -14.98 -31.79 6.09
CA LEU A 404 -14.43 -32.61 7.16
C LEU A 404 -13.61 -33.79 6.60
N MET A 405 -12.69 -34.27 7.42
CA MET A 405 -12.05 -35.58 7.21
C MET A 405 -13.04 -36.71 7.58
N PRO A 406 -12.83 -37.94 7.07
CA PRO A 406 -13.72 -39.08 7.38
C PRO A 406 -13.90 -39.34 8.86
N ASN A 407 -12.91 -39.05 9.70
CA ASN A 407 -12.98 -39.19 11.15
C ASN A 407 -13.66 -38.01 11.87
N GLY A 408 -14.26 -37.06 11.15
CA GLY A 408 -14.94 -35.89 11.70
C GLY A 408 -14.02 -34.72 12.12
N GLU A 409 -12.71 -34.82 11.94
CA GLU A 409 -11.79 -33.71 12.15
C GLU A 409 -11.89 -32.66 11.04
N LEU A 410 -11.55 -31.41 11.36
CA LEU A 410 -11.41 -30.36 10.33
C LEU A 410 -10.33 -30.73 9.32
N MET A 411 -10.67 -30.62 8.05
CA MET A 411 -9.67 -30.75 6.98
C MET A 411 -8.62 -29.63 7.12
N LYS A 412 -7.35 -30.05 7.16
CA LYS A 412 -6.22 -29.14 7.31
C LYS A 412 -5.95 -28.39 6.01
N PRO A 413 -5.74 -27.05 6.01
CA PRO A 413 -5.46 -26.29 4.77
C PRO A 413 -4.25 -26.83 3.98
N GLY A 414 -3.22 -27.32 4.68
CA GLY A 414 -2.05 -27.95 4.05
C GLY A 414 -2.40 -29.29 3.37
N TYR A 415 -3.28 -30.09 3.99
CA TYR A 415 -3.75 -31.35 3.40
C TYR A 415 -4.47 -31.09 2.07
N LEU A 416 -5.48 -30.20 2.08
CA LEU A 416 -6.21 -29.86 0.85
C LEU A 416 -5.28 -29.39 -0.28
N SER A 417 -4.33 -28.47 0.03
CA SER A 417 -3.40 -27.97 -0.99
C SER A 417 -2.44 -29.05 -1.52
N HIS A 418 -1.94 -29.91 -0.63
CA HIS A 418 -1.01 -30.97 -1.01
C HIS A 418 -1.73 -32.05 -1.83
N THR A 419 -2.90 -32.51 -1.36
CA THR A 419 -3.72 -33.53 -2.07
C THR A 419 -4.16 -33.00 -3.44
N PHE A 420 -4.54 -31.73 -3.55
CA PHE A 420 -4.84 -31.11 -4.84
C PHE A 420 -3.63 -31.11 -5.80
N SER A 421 -2.45 -30.70 -5.30
CA SER A 421 -1.24 -30.71 -6.14
C SER A 421 -0.89 -32.12 -6.60
N LYS A 422 -1.02 -33.11 -5.70
CA LYS A 422 -0.77 -34.52 -6.02
C LYS A 422 -1.80 -35.05 -7.03
N LEU A 423 -3.09 -34.70 -6.88
CA LEU A 423 -4.14 -35.07 -7.84
C LEU A 423 -3.79 -34.61 -9.26
N LEU A 424 -3.30 -33.37 -9.42
CA LEU A 424 -2.89 -32.85 -10.71
C LEU A 424 -1.67 -33.58 -11.29
N GLU A 425 -0.67 -33.88 -10.43
CA GLU A 425 0.55 -34.59 -10.80
C GLU A 425 0.27 -36.04 -11.22
N ASP A 426 -0.50 -36.77 -10.40
CA ASP A 426 -0.85 -38.17 -10.65
C ASP A 426 -1.67 -38.38 -11.96
N ASN A 427 -2.33 -37.33 -12.44
CA ASN A 427 -3.16 -37.36 -13.66
C ASN A 427 -2.59 -36.50 -14.81
N GLU A 428 -1.34 -36.08 -14.72
CA GLU A 428 -0.62 -35.30 -15.76
C GLU A 428 -1.34 -34.00 -16.16
N LEU A 429 -2.13 -33.43 -15.24
CA LEU A 429 -2.86 -32.19 -15.48
C LEU A 429 -1.93 -30.97 -15.40
N LYS A 430 -2.29 -29.90 -16.11
CA LYS A 430 -1.61 -28.61 -16.01
C LYS A 430 -1.50 -28.17 -14.56
N ARG A 431 -0.29 -27.92 -14.10
CA ARG A 431 -0.02 -27.54 -12.71
C ARG A 431 -0.58 -26.15 -12.41
N ILE A 432 -1.56 -26.09 -11.54
CA ILE A 432 -2.12 -24.88 -10.94
C ILE A 432 -2.15 -25.04 -9.42
N ARG A 433 -2.27 -23.93 -8.70
CA ARG A 433 -2.51 -23.96 -7.26
C ARG A 433 -4.01 -24.04 -6.99
N LEU A 434 -4.42 -24.55 -5.84
CA LEU A 434 -5.83 -24.53 -5.45
C LEU A 434 -6.46 -23.12 -5.52
N HIS A 435 -5.68 -22.06 -5.21
CA HIS A 435 -6.14 -20.68 -5.33
C HIS A 435 -6.41 -20.27 -6.80
N ASP A 436 -5.75 -20.91 -7.74
CA ASP A 436 -5.90 -20.60 -9.16
C ASP A 436 -7.25 -21.09 -9.73
N LEU A 437 -7.97 -21.96 -9.03
CA LEU A 437 -9.39 -22.26 -9.31
C LEU A 437 -10.28 -21.02 -9.21
N ARG A 438 -9.95 -20.11 -8.30
CA ARG A 438 -10.61 -18.80 -8.22
C ARG A 438 -10.27 -17.92 -9.42
N HIS A 439 -9.07 -18.00 -9.94
CA HIS A 439 -8.69 -17.35 -11.20
C HIS A 439 -9.48 -17.95 -12.36
N SER A 440 -9.67 -19.27 -12.39
CA SER A 440 -10.49 -19.95 -13.39
C SER A 440 -11.95 -19.48 -13.36
N CYS A 441 -12.56 -19.42 -12.16
CA CYS A 441 -13.90 -18.88 -11.98
C CYS A 441 -14.01 -17.42 -12.48
N ALA A 442 -13.07 -16.56 -12.09
CA ALA A 442 -13.05 -15.17 -12.53
C ALA A 442 -12.94 -15.04 -14.05
N THR A 443 -12.06 -15.85 -14.66
CA THR A 443 -11.85 -15.86 -16.12
C THR A 443 -13.11 -16.31 -16.86
N LEU A 444 -13.79 -17.37 -16.38
CA LEU A 444 -15.06 -17.82 -16.97
C LEU A 444 -16.13 -16.73 -16.88
N LEU A 445 -16.26 -16.03 -15.75
CA LEU A 445 -17.21 -14.94 -15.62
C LEU A 445 -16.90 -13.77 -16.58
N VAL A 446 -15.62 -13.43 -16.77
CA VAL A 446 -15.20 -12.40 -17.74
C VAL A 446 -15.49 -12.83 -19.16
N GLN A 447 -15.16 -14.07 -19.55
CA GLN A 447 -15.40 -14.63 -20.88
C GLN A 447 -16.91 -14.65 -21.22
N ASN A 448 -17.76 -14.86 -20.22
CA ASN A 448 -19.22 -14.78 -20.34
C ASN A 448 -19.76 -13.35 -20.13
N LYS A 449 -18.91 -12.33 -20.29
CA LYS A 449 -19.29 -10.90 -20.30
C LYS A 449 -20.00 -10.44 -19.03
N VAL A 450 -19.82 -11.12 -17.91
CA VAL A 450 -20.35 -10.66 -16.62
C VAL A 450 -19.67 -9.34 -16.24
N PRO A 451 -20.43 -8.29 -15.83
CA PRO A 451 -19.85 -7.01 -15.47
C PRO A 451 -18.77 -7.15 -14.39
N ILE A 452 -17.64 -6.47 -14.56
CA ILE A 452 -16.50 -6.55 -13.62
C ILE A 452 -16.92 -6.24 -12.18
N LYS A 453 -17.90 -5.36 -11.99
CA LYS A 453 -18.44 -5.04 -10.66
C LYS A 453 -19.13 -6.23 -10.00
N ASP A 454 -19.87 -7.00 -10.78
CA ASP A 454 -20.57 -8.18 -10.29
C ASP A 454 -19.58 -9.31 -10.00
N ILE A 455 -18.54 -9.46 -10.84
CA ILE A 455 -17.41 -10.37 -10.57
C ILE A 455 -16.69 -9.98 -9.29
N GLN A 456 -16.47 -8.68 -9.04
CA GLN A 456 -15.89 -8.19 -7.80
C GLN A 456 -16.72 -8.62 -6.58
N ILE A 457 -18.03 -8.46 -6.66
CA ILE A 457 -18.98 -8.83 -5.60
C ILE A 457 -19.01 -10.35 -5.41
N TRP A 458 -19.12 -11.11 -6.52
CA TRP A 458 -19.13 -12.58 -6.51
C TRP A 458 -17.92 -13.15 -5.79
N LEU A 459 -16.75 -12.68 -6.17
CA LEU A 459 -15.49 -13.12 -5.60
C LEU A 459 -15.24 -12.54 -4.20
N GLY A 460 -15.85 -11.42 -3.83
CA GLY A 460 -15.58 -10.71 -2.57
C GLY A 460 -14.20 -10.06 -2.57
N HIS A 461 -13.86 -9.33 -3.64
CA HIS A 461 -12.66 -8.50 -3.71
C HIS A 461 -12.92 -7.14 -3.08
N SER A 462 -12.12 -6.75 -2.07
CA SER A 462 -12.22 -5.44 -1.43
C SER A 462 -11.78 -4.29 -2.36
N ASN A 463 -10.88 -4.58 -3.31
CA ASN A 463 -10.39 -3.62 -4.29
C ASN A 463 -10.70 -4.13 -5.71
N ILE A 464 -11.34 -3.29 -6.53
CA ILE A 464 -11.67 -3.60 -7.92
C ILE A 464 -10.42 -3.89 -8.76
N GLN A 465 -9.27 -3.28 -8.44
CA GLN A 465 -8.01 -3.52 -9.14
C GLN A 465 -7.62 -5.00 -9.12
N THR A 466 -8.01 -5.75 -8.08
CA THR A 466 -7.80 -7.19 -8.01
C THR A 466 -8.64 -7.95 -9.04
N THR A 467 -9.76 -7.40 -9.46
CA THR A 467 -10.63 -7.99 -10.51
C THR A 467 -10.21 -7.51 -11.90
N MET A 468 -9.68 -6.29 -12.01
CA MET A 468 -9.22 -5.73 -13.27
C MET A 468 -8.08 -6.52 -13.93
N ILE A 469 -7.34 -7.34 -13.18
CA ILE A 469 -6.30 -8.20 -13.76
C ILE A 469 -6.84 -9.22 -14.77
N TYR A 470 -8.14 -9.52 -14.74
CA TYR A 470 -8.79 -10.45 -15.67
C TYR A 470 -9.29 -9.78 -16.95
N THR A 471 -9.37 -8.45 -17.01
CA THR A 471 -9.88 -7.73 -18.20
C THR A 471 -9.00 -7.87 -19.43
N HIS A 472 -7.71 -8.22 -19.25
CA HIS A 472 -6.80 -8.49 -20.38
C HIS A 472 -7.10 -9.79 -21.13
N LEU A 473 -7.95 -10.65 -20.54
CA LEU A 473 -8.32 -11.95 -21.13
C LEU A 473 -9.53 -11.84 -22.07
N ASP A 474 -10.13 -10.65 -22.15
CA ASP A 474 -11.29 -10.37 -23.00
C ASP A 474 -10.84 -9.62 -24.28
N GLU A 475 -10.24 -10.35 -25.22
CA GLU A 475 -9.85 -9.80 -26.53
C GLU A 475 -11.07 -9.44 -27.40
N THR A 476 -12.21 -10.11 -27.21
CA THR A 476 -13.43 -9.89 -27.99
C THR A 476 -14.08 -8.54 -27.74
N ASN A 477 -13.89 -7.95 -26.55
CA ASN A 477 -14.43 -6.62 -26.23
C ASN A 477 -13.82 -5.50 -27.07
N LYS A 478 -12.60 -5.63 -27.56
CA LYS A 478 -11.98 -4.63 -28.45
C LYS A 478 -12.63 -4.61 -29.82
N GLU A 479 -12.94 -5.78 -30.37
CA GLU A 479 -13.61 -5.92 -31.66
C GLU A 479 -15.06 -5.41 -31.61
N VAL A 480 -15.81 -5.79 -30.56
CA VAL A 480 -17.17 -5.31 -30.35
C VAL A 480 -17.18 -3.79 -30.12
N SER A 481 -16.27 -3.27 -29.32
CA SER A 481 -16.13 -1.82 -29.10
C SER A 481 -15.74 -1.09 -30.39
N ALA A 482 -14.87 -1.65 -31.19
CA ALA A 482 -14.49 -1.10 -32.50
C ALA A 482 -15.67 -1.10 -33.46
N GLN A 483 -16.47 -2.17 -33.52
CA GLN A 483 -17.67 -2.24 -34.35
C GLN A 483 -18.72 -1.21 -33.94
N VAL A 484 -18.99 -1.07 -32.64
CA VAL A 484 -19.91 -0.05 -32.11
C VAL A 484 -19.43 1.38 -32.43
N LEU A 485 -18.13 1.63 -32.29
CA LEU A 485 -17.54 2.92 -32.63
C LEU A 485 -17.61 3.17 -34.15
N MET A 486 -17.25 2.16 -34.96
CA MET A 486 -17.33 2.26 -36.42
C MET A 486 -18.76 2.54 -36.88
N ALA A 487 -19.75 1.80 -36.36
CA ALA A 487 -21.16 2.04 -36.71
C ALA A 487 -21.61 3.46 -36.34
N LYS A 488 -21.25 3.97 -35.15
CA LYS A 488 -21.58 5.33 -34.74
C LYS A 488 -20.83 6.40 -35.53
N PHE A 489 -19.56 6.22 -35.80
CA PHE A 489 -18.78 7.17 -36.60
C PHE A 489 -19.15 7.11 -38.08
N GLN A 490 -19.44 5.95 -38.64
CA GLN A 490 -19.94 5.81 -40.02
C GLN A 490 -21.29 6.50 -40.17
N TYR A 491 -22.19 6.40 -39.18
CA TYR A 491 -23.45 7.13 -39.12
C TYR A 491 -23.23 8.65 -39.10
N ILE A 492 -22.26 9.16 -38.34
CA ILE A 492 -21.93 10.59 -38.28
C ILE A 492 -21.33 11.09 -39.60
N LEU A 493 -20.45 10.27 -40.23
CA LEU A 493 -19.73 10.66 -41.45
C LEU A 493 -20.55 10.52 -42.73
N THR A 494 -21.55 9.64 -42.76
CA THR A 494 -22.42 9.44 -43.92
C THR A 494 -23.59 10.41 -43.98
N ASN A 495 -23.92 11.12 -42.88
CA ASN A 495 -25.10 11.97 -42.78
C ASN A 495 -24.79 13.47 -42.79
N TYR A 496 -24.32 13.99 -43.92
CA TYR A 496 -24.39 15.43 -44.22
C TYR A 496 -25.62 15.84 -45.08
N ASN A 497 -26.56 14.89 -45.40
CA ASN A 497 -27.81 15.21 -46.11
C ASN A 497 -29.01 14.82 -45.25
N GLU A 498 -29.69 15.83 -44.68
CA GLU A 498 -30.84 15.66 -43.77
C GLU A 498 -32.05 14.89 -44.33
N ASN A 499 -32.12 14.66 -45.63
CA ASN A 499 -33.26 14.00 -46.27
C ASN A 499 -33.16 12.48 -46.42
N GLU A 500 -31.98 11.88 -46.26
CA GLU A 500 -31.79 10.41 -46.30
C GLU A 500 -31.79 9.75 -44.89
N ILE A 501 -31.87 10.57 -43.84
CA ILE A 501 -31.77 10.13 -42.45
C ILE A 501 -32.99 9.31 -42.00
N TYR A 502 -34.14 9.50 -42.60
CA TYR A 502 -35.40 8.86 -42.17
C TYR A 502 -35.54 7.41 -42.62
N GLU A 503 -35.00 7.04 -43.79
CA GLU A 503 -35.15 5.67 -44.35
C GLU A 503 -34.06 4.70 -43.86
N MET A 504 -32.83 5.18 -43.59
CA MET A 504 -31.76 4.33 -43.04
C MET A 504 -31.88 4.05 -41.54
N LYS A 505 -32.67 4.83 -40.80
CA LYS A 505 -32.85 4.66 -39.36
C LYS A 505 -33.48 3.33 -38.98
N ASP A 506 -34.42 2.84 -39.76
CA ASP A 506 -35.21 1.69 -39.37
C ASP A 506 -34.50 0.36 -39.71
N GLU A 507 -33.81 0.28 -40.81
CA GLU A 507 -33.18 -0.99 -41.24
C GLU A 507 -31.88 -1.30 -40.51
N THR A 508 -31.04 -0.31 -40.27
CA THR A 508 -29.77 -0.52 -39.56
C THR A 508 -29.97 -0.61 -38.02
N LEU A 509 -30.92 0.14 -37.47
CA LEU A 509 -31.32 0.02 -36.07
C LEU A 509 -32.07 -1.30 -35.84
N ASN A 510 -32.94 -1.72 -36.75
CA ASN A 510 -33.62 -3.01 -36.62
C ASN A 510 -32.66 -4.18 -36.74
N ASN A 511 -31.68 -4.16 -37.65
CA ASN A 511 -30.64 -5.19 -37.73
C ASN A 511 -29.77 -5.23 -36.44
N ILE A 512 -29.44 -4.06 -35.86
CA ILE A 512 -28.71 -4.01 -34.58
C ILE A 512 -29.60 -4.46 -33.40
N TYR A 513 -30.92 -4.14 -33.43
CA TYR A 513 -31.87 -4.65 -32.43
C TYR A 513 -32.11 -6.16 -32.59
N GLU A 514 -32.18 -6.69 -33.81
CA GLU A 514 -32.28 -8.11 -34.07
C GLU A 514 -31.01 -8.87 -33.63
N ASP A 515 -29.82 -8.33 -33.88
CA ASP A 515 -28.56 -8.88 -33.40
C ASP A 515 -28.47 -8.83 -31.86
N ILE A 516 -28.94 -7.74 -31.22
CA ILE A 516 -29.01 -7.63 -29.75
C ILE A 516 -30.09 -8.58 -29.20
N GLU A 517 -31.21 -8.74 -29.87
CA GLU A 517 -32.26 -9.69 -29.48
C GLU A 517 -31.81 -11.14 -29.66
N GLN A 518 -31.11 -11.46 -30.73
CA GLN A 518 -30.48 -12.77 -30.91
C GLN A 518 -29.42 -13.05 -29.83
N ILE A 519 -28.57 -12.08 -29.51
CA ILE A 519 -27.61 -12.19 -28.42
C ILE A 519 -28.32 -12.36 -27.06
N ASN A 520 -29.47 -11.70 -26.85
CA ASN A 520 -30.25 -11.85 -25.63
C ASN A 520 -31.04 -13.17 -25.59
N GLN A 521 -31.53 -13.66 -26.74
CA GLN A 521 -32.13 -14.98 -26.85
C GLN A 521 -31.11 -16.10 -26.65
N PHE A 522 -29.89 -15.97 -27.17
CA PHE A 522 -28.77 -16.84 -26.82
C PHE A 522 -28.47 -16.83 -25.32
N LYS A 523 -28.53 -15.67 -24.68
CA LYS A 523 -28.37 -15.56 -23.23
C LYS A 523 -29.50 -16.20 -22.44
N GLU A 524 -30.73 -16.22 -22.98
CA GLU A 524 -31.86 -16.93 -22.36
C GLU A 524 -31.79 -18.43 -22.59
N ILE A 525 -31.36 -18.87 -23.76
CA ILE A 525 -31.12 -20.27 -24.07
C ILE A 525 -29.94 -20.82 -23.23
N GLU A 526 -28.85 -20.08 -23.09
CA GLU A 526 -27.77 -20.46 -22.17
C GLU A 526 -28.22 -20.47 -20.71
N LYS A 527 -29.13 -19.58 -20.29
CA LYS A 527 -29.76 -19.67 -18.97
C LYS A 527 -30.56 -20.97 -18.80
N VAL A 528 -31.23 -21.42 -19.84
CA VAL A 528 -32.02 -22.67 -19.82
C VAL A 528 -31.11 -23.89 -19.87
N VAL A 529 -30.03 -23.85 -20.61
CA VAL A 529 -29.03 -24.95 -20.70
C VAL A 529 -28.19 -25.08 -19.44
N VAL A 530 -27.96 -23.96 -18.72
CA VAL A 530 -27.29 -23.97 -17.39
C VAL A 530 -28.26 -24.36 -16.27
N THR A 531 -29.58 -24.36 -16.52
CA THR A 531 -30.62 -24.78 -15.57
C THR A 531 -31.19 -26.19 -15.89
N ALA A 532 -30.71 -26.87 -16.92
CA ALA A 532 -30.95 -28.27 -17.25
C ALA A 532 -29.71 -29.12 -16.94
#